data_2574badaff4aaa963e45dfd449e183f9
#
_entry.id   2574badaff4aaa963e45dfd449e183f9
#
_cell.length_a   1.000
_cell.length_b   1.000
_cell.length_c   1.000
_cell.angle_alpha   90.00
_cell.angle_beta   90.00
_cell.angle_gamma   90.00
#
_symmetry.space_group_name_H-M   'P 1'
#
loop_
_entity.id
_entity.type
_entity.pdbx_description
1 polymer ?
#
loop_
_entity_poly.entity_id
_entity_poly.type
_entity_poly.pdbx_seq_one_letter_code
_entity_poly.pdbx_strand_id
1 'polypeptide(L)'
;MKKIILIGAGGHSVSCVDVIELQRKFKIVGFIDNKKEKFLLDYKIIGSDKKLKKLSKRIQYALITVGHIKNSKIRENLFKKVLNYGFKFPTIVSPLSYVSKRATIGEGTIVMHGSIINAGAKIGKNCIINNKTLIEHDVVVEDNCHLSTRSTVNGGVTIKKNSFIGSYSVIKQNIKIGKNCFVNANLFVEKNLKDNSKIL
;
A
#
# COMPACT_ATOMS: atom_id res chain seq x y z
N MET A 1 2.46 -23.07 -2.89
CA MET A 1 2.23 -21.62 -2.71
C MET A 1 0.83 -21.23 -3.23
N LYS A 2 0.14 -20.31 -2.57
CA LYS A 2 -1.15 -19.78 -3.00
C LYS A 2 -0.97 -18.90 -4.26
N LYS A 3 -1.88 -19.03 -5.24
CA LYS A 3 -1.83 -18.22 -6.47
C LYS A 3 -2.34 -16.80 -6.21
N ILE A 4 -1.62 -15.78 -6.73
CA ILE A 4 -2.00 -14.36 -6.63
C ILE A 4 -1.90 -13.69 -8.00
N ILE A 5 -2.82 -12.78 -8.31
CA ILE A 5 -2.72 -11.86 -9.45
C ILE A 5 -2.44 -10.45 -8.98
N LEU A 6 -1.73 -9.69 -9.79
CA LEU A 6 -1.34 -8.32 -9.50
C LEU A 6 -2.14 -7.36 -10.39
N ILE A 7 -2.75 -6.35 -9.79
CA ILE A 7 -3.61 -5.40 -10.50
C ILE A 7 -2.87 -4.08 -10.70
N GLY A 8 -2.43 -3.85 -11.92
CA GLY A 8 -1.55 -2.74 -12.31
C GLY A 8 -0.13 -3.19 -12.59
N ALA A 9 0.40 -2.83 -13.77
CA ALA A 9 1.74 -3.16 -14.26
C ALA A 9 2.61 -1.90 -14.42
N GLY A 10 2.56 -0.98 -13.43
CA GLY A 10 3.37 0.25 -13.41
C GLY A 10 4.67 0.10 -12.62
N GLY A 11 5.40 1.21 -12.40
CA GLY A 11 6.68 1.20 -11.67
C GLY A 11 6.58 0.66 -10.24
N HIS A 12 5.50 0.98 -9.51
CA HIS A 12 5.30 0.45 -8.16
C HIS A 12 5.16 -1.08 -8.13
N SER A 13 4.61 -1.68 -9.19
CA SER A 13 4.42 -3.12 -9.27
C SER A 13 5.74 -3.89 -9.34
N VAL A 14 6.79 -3.31 -9.89
CA VAL A 14 8.14 -3.89 -9.90
C VAL A 14 8.63 -4.18 -8.48
N SER A 15 8.52 -3.17 -7.60
CA SER A 15 8.90 -3.33 -6.20
C SER A 15 7.94 -4.27 -5.43
N CYS A 16 6.66 -4.31 -5.80
CA CYS A 16 5.72 -5.27 -5.21
C CYS A 16 6.08 -6.72 -5.54
N VAL A 17 6.52 -6.99 -6.77
CA VAL A 17 6.99 -8.32 -7.19
C VAL A 17 8.13 -8.78 -6.31
N ASP A 18 9.15 -7.96 -6.14
CA ASP A 18 10.32 -8.26 -5.33
C ASP A 18 9.96 -8.67 -3.88
N VAL A 19 9.04 -7.92 -3.25
CA VAL A 19 8.55 -8.26 -1.90
C VAL A 19 7.82 -9.61 -1.89
N ILE A 20 6.96 -9.86 -2.88
CA ILE A 20 6.15 -11.09 -2.94
C ILE A 20 7.04 -12.31 -3.17
N GLU A 21 8.03 -12.20 -4.05
CA GLU A 21 9.00 -13.25 -4.34
C GLU A 21 9.84 -13.58 -3.11
N LEU A 22 10.36 -12.54 -2.44
CA LEU A 22 11.17 -12.72 -1.23
C LEU A 22 10.35 -13.34 -0.08
N GLN A 23 9.05 -13.01 0.03
CA GLN A 23 8.16 -13.57 1.04
C GLN A 23 7.87 -15.07 0.83
N ARG A 24 7.93 -15.57 -0.39
CA ARG A 24 7.71 -16.99 -0.77
C ARG A 24 6.37 -17.61 -0.33
N LYS A 25 5.36 -16.79 -0.04
CA LYS A 25 4.01 -17.25 0.35
C LYS A 25 3.06 -17.41 -0.83
N PHE A 26 3.31 -16.64 -1.90
CA PHE A 26 2.45 -16.58 -3.07
C PHE A 26 3.23 -16.87 -4.35
N LYS A 27 2.56 -17.54 -5.31
CA LYS A 27 3.01 -17.68 -6.70
C LYS A 27 2.28 -16.64 -7.53
N ILE A 28 3.01 -15.68 -8.10
CA ILE A 28 2.46 -14.68 -9.01
C ILE A 28 2.05 -15.38 -10.30
N VAL A 29 0.78 -15.20 -10.71
CA VAL A 29 0.24 -15.76 -11.95
C VAL A 29 0.44 -14.80 -13.13
N GLY A 30 0.43 -13.50 -12.86
CA GLY A 30 0.61 -12.44 -13.85
C GLY A 30 -0.10 -11.16 -13.42
N PHE A 31 -0.06 -10.18 -14.33
CA PHE A 31 -0.66 -8.87 -14.13
C PHE A 31 -1.99 -8.72 -14.87
N ILE A 32 -2.87 -7.92 -14.31
CA ILE A 32 -4.03 -7.35 -14.98
C ILE A 32 -3.74 -5.87 -15.20
N ASP A 33 -3.69 -5.45 -16.46
CA ASP A 33 -3.47 -4.07 -16.86
C ASP A 33 -4.07 -3.82 -18.26
N ASN A 34 -4.33 -2.56 -18.61
CA ASN A 34 -4.80 -2.15 -19.93
C ASN A 34 -3.65 -1.81 -20.90
N LYS A 35 -2.41 -1.99 -20.48
CA LYS A 35 -1.22 -1.73 -21.28
C LYS A 35 -1.10 -2.65 -22.49
N LYS A 36 -0.39 -2.19 -23.53
CA LYS A 36 -0.09 -2.96 -24.76
C LYS A 36 1.06 -3.95 -24.57
N GLU A 37 1.93 -3.73 -23.60
CA GLU A 37 3.04 -4.61 -23.28
C GLU A 37 2.53 -5.98 -22.85
N LYS A 38 3.25 -7.02 -23.26
CA LYS A 38 2.86 -8.42 -22.95
C LYS A 38 3.44 -8.90 -21.62
N PHE A 39 4.50 -8.27 -21.14
CA PHE A 39 5.24 -8.67 -19.94
C PHE A 39 5.65 -7.44 -19.11
N LEU A 40 5.79 -7.65 -17.82
CA LEU A 40 6.52 -6.81 -16.90
C LEU A 40 7.39 -7.72 -16.04
N LEU A 41 8.73 -7.49 -16.02
CA LEU A 41 9.68 -8.47 -15.52
C LEU A 41 9.40 -9.83 -16.23
N ASP A 42 9.48 -10.94 -15.49
CA ASP A 42 9.24 -12.28 -16.01
C ASP A 42 7.75 -12.68 -16.02
N TYR A 43 6.84 -11.75 -15.73
CA TYR A 43 5.41 -12.04 -15.59
C TYR A 43 4.60 -11.48 -16.75
N LYS A 44 3.69 -12.33 -17.28
CA LYS A 44 2.76 -11.95 -18.34
C LYS A 44 1.71 -10.95 -17.85
N ILE A 45 1.35 -9.99 -18.70
CA ILE A 45 0.09 -9.26 -18.58
C ILE A 45 -0.99 -10.17 -19.19
N ILE A 46 -1.76 -10.83 -18.32
CA ILE A 46 -2.71 -11.87 -18.69
C ILE A 46 -4.05 -11.33 -19.16
N GLY A 47 -4.26 -10.03 -19.10
CA GLY A 47 -5.41 -9.31 -19.65
C GLY A 47 -5.75 -8.04 -18.89
N SER A 48 -6.88 -7.49 -19.24
CA SER A 48 -7.45 -6.29 -18.64
C SER A 48 -8.48 -6.64 -17.54
N ASP A 49 -9.03 -5.61 -16.90
CA ASP A 49 -10.09 -5.69 -15.91
C ASP A 49 -11.29 -6.56 -16.34
N LYS A 50 -11.56 -6.67 -17.66
CA LYS A 50 -12.64 -7.49 -18.22
C LYS A 50 -12.48 -8.98 -17.87
N LYS A 51 -11.27 -9.44 -17.61
CA LYS A 51 -10.99 -10.85 -17.24
C LYS A 51 -11.15 -11.14 -15.75
N LEU A 52 -11.23 -10.15 -14.87
CA LEU A 52 -11.27 -10.32 -13.41
C LEU A 52 -12.37 -11.28 -12.96
N LYS A 53 -13.60 -11.10 -13.43
CA LYS A 53 -14.74 -11.98 -13.09
C LYS A 53 -14.49 -13.46 -13.44
N LYS A 54 -13.80 -13.73 -14.56
CA LYS A 54 -13.46 -15.11 -14.97
C LYS A 54 -12.31 -15.66 -14.11
N LEU A 55 -11.33 -14.83 -13.79
CA LEU A 55 -10.16 -15.23 -13.02
C LEU A 55 -10.50 -15.51 -11.55
N SER A 56 -11.47 -14.80 -10.95
CA SER A 56 -11.86 -15.02 -9.55
C SER A 56 -12.41 -16.43 -9.29
N LYS A 57 -12.90 -17.12 -10.31
CA LYS A 57 -13.33 -18.52 -10.20
C LYS A 57 -12.17 -19.51 -10.01
N ARG A 58 -10.93 -19.12 -10.32
CA ARG A 58 -9.74 -19.99 -10.30
C ARG A 58 -8.60 -19.49 -9.41
N ILE A 59 -8.59 -18.20 -9.11
CA ILE A 59 -7.54 -17.53 -8.33
C ILE A 59 -8.20 -16.74 -7.23
N GLN A 60 -7.84 -17.05 -6.00
CA GLN A 60 -8.50 -16.49 -4.81
C GLN A 60 -7.91 -15.13 -4.41
N TYR A 61 -6.60 -14.90 -4.67
CA TYR A 61 -5.90 -13.75 -4.12
C TYR A 61 -5.52 -12.73 -5.19
N ALA A 62 -5.64 -11.46 -4.83
CA ALA A 62 -5.19 -10.34 -5.65
C ALA A 62 -4.46 -9.30 -4.77
N LEU A 63 -3.59 -8.50 -5.38
CA LEU A 63 -2.99 -7.32 -4.78
C LEU A 63 -3.11 -6.14 -5.75
N ILE A 64 -3.50 -4.97 -5.26
CA ILE A 64 -3.43 -3.75 -6.06
C ILE A 64 -2.00 -3.24 -6.07
N THR A 65 -1.38 -3.24 -7.24
CA THR A 65 0.01 -2.79 -7.46
C THR A 65 0.09 -1.44 -8.17
N VAL A 66 -1.06 -0.77 -8.32
CA VAL A 66 -1.10 0.64 -8.73
C VAL A 66 -0.72 1.50 -7.53
N GLY A 67 0.37 2.26 -7.63
CA GLY A 67 0.74 3.27 -6.65
C GLY A 67 -0.15 4.51 -6.76
N HIS A 68 -0.07 5.40 -5.78
CA HIS A 68 -0.69 6.73 -5.86
C HIS A 68 0.18 7.77 -5.13
N ILE A 69 0.12 9.02 -5.60
CA ILE A 69 0.79 10.17 -4.99
C ILE A 69 -0.24 11.28 -4.73
N LYS A 70 -0.77 11.89 -5.78
CA LYS A 70 -1.71 13.02 -5.66
C LYS A 70 -3.14 12.59 -5.36
N ASN A 71 -3.53 11.35 -5.71
CA ASN A 71 -4.93 10.91 -5.65
C ASN A 71 -5.01 9.38 -5.53
N SER A 72 -5.66 8.90 -4.50
CA SER A 72 -5.85 7.46 -4.23
C SER A 72 -7.05 6.84 -4.98
N LYS A 73 -7.90 7.62 -5.63
CA LYS A 73 -9.19 7.16 -6.20
C LYS A 73 -9.05 5.96 -7.14
N ILE A 74 -8.03 5.95 -8.01
CA ILE A 74 -7.82 4.82 -8.94
C ILE A 74 -7.55 3.54 -8.15
N ARG A 75 -6.63 3.57 -7.19
CA ARG A 75 -6.28 2.44 -6.34
C ARG A 75 -7.49 1.98 -5.49
N GLU A 76 -8.20 2.92 -4.88
CA GLU A 76 -9.39 2.65 -4.08
C GLU A 76 -10.51 2.00 -4.92
N ASN A 77 -10.80 2.53 -6.12
CA ASN A 77 -11.82 1.98 -7.01
C ASN A 77 -11.45 0.58 -7.51
N LEU A 78 -10.17 0.34 -7.83
CA LEU A 78 -9.69 -0.99 -8.20
C LEU A 78 -9.84 -1.97 -7.03
N PHE A 79 -9.48 -1.56 -5.82
CA PHE A 79 -9.64 -2.40 -4.63
C PHE A 79 -11.10 -2.82 -4.43
N LYS A 80 -12.04 -1.87 -4.44
CA LYS A 80 -13.48 -2.14 -4.33
C LYS A 80 -13.99 -3.05 -5.44
N LYS A 81 -13.61 -2.75 -6.69
CA LYS A 81 -14.02 -3.53 -7.88
C LYS A 81 -13.55 -4.99 -7.78
N VAL A 82 -12.30 -5.21 -7.44
CA VAL A 82 -11.69 -6.53 -7.35
C VAL A 82 -12.27 -7.31 -6.18
N LEU A 83 -12.53 -6.64 -5.05
CA LEU A 83 -13.21 -7.22 -3.89
C LEU A 83 -14.63 -7.72 -4.26
N ASN A 84 -15.39 -6.92 -5.04
CA ASN A 84 -16.73 -7.28 -5.49
C ASN A 84 -16.77 -8.50 -6.44
N TYR A 85 -15.65 -8.83 -7.09
CA TYR A 85 -15.52 -10.09 -7.84
C TYR A 85 -15.14 -11.29 -6.96
N GLY A 86 -15.05 -11.12 -5.64
CA GLY A 86 -14.80 -12.19 -4.68
C GLY A 86 -13.32 -12.52 -4.44
N PHE A 87 -12.39 -11.68 -4.90
CA PHE A 87 -10.98 -11.85 -4.53
C PHE A 87 -10.74 -11.49 -3.07
N LYS A 88 -9.80 -12.20 -2.45
CA LYS A 88 -9.26 -11.89 -1.13
C LYS A 88 -7.94 -11.12 -1.28
N PHE A 89 -7.77 -10.14 -0.44
CA PHE A 89 -6.55 -9.33 -0.42
C PHE A 89 -5.66 -9.73 0.77
N PRO A 90 -4.53 -10.41 0.53
CA PRO A 90 -3.60 -10.68 1.60
C PRO A 90 -2.88 -9.40 2.03
N THR A 91 -2.49 -9.34 3.28
CA THR A 91 -1.46 -8.40 3.72
C THR A 91 -0.11 -8.93 3.28
N ILE A 92 0.64 -8.13 2.54
CA ILE A 92 1.99 -8.47 2.06
C ILE A 92 3.00 -7.72 2.90
N VAL A 93 3.87 -8.44 3.59
CA VAL A 93 4.92 -7.85 4.44
C VAL A 93 6.27 -8.39 3.99
N SER A 94 7.20 -7.50 3.71
CA SER A 94 8.57 -7.88 3.39
C SER A 94 9.22 -8.64 4.56
N PRO A 95 9.90 -9.76 4.30
CA PRO A 95 10.69 -10.43 5.33
C PRO A 95 11.82 -9.56 5.92
N LEU A 96 12.20 -8.49 5.21
CA LEU A 96 13.23 -7.52 5.65
C LEU A 96 12.64 -6.36 6.49
N SER A 97 11.36 -6.42 6.84
CA SER A 97 10.68 -5.41 7.67
C SER A 97 10.44 -5.94 9.06
N TYR A 98 10.47 -5.05 10.03
CA TYR A 98 10.01 -5.34 11.38
C TYR A 98 8.55 -4.91 11.55
N VAL A 99 7.72 -5.81 12.01
CA VAL A 99 6.34 -5.53 12.41
C VAL A 99 6.13 -6.09 13.81
N SER A 100 5.83 -5.22 14.76
CA SER A 100 5.53 -5.64 16.12
C SER A 100 4.35 -6.62 16.16
N LYS A 101 4.45 -7.66 16.97
CA LYS A 101 3.32 -8.58 17.24
C LYS A 101 2.09 -7.89 17.84
N ARG A 102 2.23 -6.68 18.35
CA ARG A 102 1.15 -5.84 18.87
C ARG A 102 0.61 -4.84 17.86
N ALA A 103 1.13 -4.80 16.63
CA ALA A 103 0.59 -3.99 15.55
C ALA A 103 -0.45 -4.78 14.75
N THR A 104 -1.37 -4.05 14.10
CA THR A 104 -2.36 -4.64 13.19
C THR A 104 -2.25 -4.01 11.81
N ILE A 105 -2.40 -4.82 10.76
CA ILE A 105 -2.31 -4.37 9.37
C ILE A 105 -3.50 -4.93 8.59
N GLY A 106 -4.26 -4.05 7.95
CA GLY A 106 -5.43 -4.38 7.16
C GLY A 106 -5.12 -5.07 5.83
N GLU A 107 -6.14 -5.72 5.28
CA GLU A 107 -6.08 -6.46 4.02
C GLU A 107 -5.67 -5.58 2.83
N GLY A 108 -4.93 -6.16 1.89
CA GLY A 108 -4.45 -5.46 0.70
C GLY A 108 -3.34 -4.43 0.95
N THR A 109 -2.93 -4.26 2.19
CA THR A 109 -1.79 -3.39 2.53
C THR A 109 -0.49 -4.11 2.23
N ILE A 110 0.45 -3.36 1.66
CA ILE A 110 1.82 -3.82 1.43
C ILE A 110 2.80 -3.04 2.28
N VAL A 111 3.69 -3.77 2.96
CA VAL A 111 4.83 -3.24 3.73
C VAL A 111 6.11 -3.61 3.01
N MET A 112 6.80 -2.59 2.52
CA MET A 112 8.01 -2.72 1.71
C MET A 112 9.26 -2.90 2.58
N HIS A 113 10.40 -3.18 1.94
CA HIS A 113 11.64 -3.53 2.59
C HIS A 113 12.14 -2.51 3.63
N GLY A 114 12.63 -3.01 4.75
CA GLY A 114 13.26 -2.22 5.79
C GLY A 114 12.34 -1.29 6.56
N SER A 115 11.01 -1.41 6.39
CA SER A 115 10.05 -0.63 7.17
C SER A 115 9.96 -1.16 8.59
N ILE A 116 9.69 -0.27 9.53
CA ILE A 116 9.50 -0.58 10.96
C ILE A 116 8.10 -0.13 11.37
N ILE A 117 7.32 -1.05 11.93
CA ILE A 117 5.98 -0.79 12.47
C ILE A 117 5.97 -1.20 13.94
N ASN A 118 5.92 -0.23 14.83
CA ASN A 118 6.07 -0.42 16.27
C ASN A 118 4.76 -0.83 16.98
N ALA A 119 4.87 -1.10 18.28
CA ALA A 119 3.80 -1.64 19.10
C ALA A 119 2.59 -0.70 19.16
N GLY A 120 1.38 -1.27 19.11
CA GLY A 120 0.13 -0.50 19.16
C GLY A 120 -0.26 0.17 17.84
N ALA A 121 0.61 0.19 16.83
CA ALA A 121 0.29 0.76 15.52
C ALA A 121 -0.86 0.00 14.84
N LYS A 122 -1.79 0.76 14.25
CA LYS A 122 -2.95 0.23 13.52
C LYS A 122 -2.95 0.76 12.10
N ILE A 123 -2.67 -0.12 11.14
CA ILE A 123 -2.64 0.23 9.72
C ILE A 123 -3.90 -0.30 9.04
N GLY A 124 -4.59 0.55 8.33
CA GLY A 124 -5.81 0.24 7.58
C GLY A 124 -5.58 -0.62 6.35
N LYS A 125 -6.63 -0.73 5.53
CA LYS A 125 -6.67 -1.55 4.32
C LYS A 125 -6.07 -0.80 3.12
N ASN A 126 -5.56 -1.58 2.16
CA ASN A 126 -5.10 -1.06 0.86
C ASN A 126 -4.05 0.06 0.96
N CYS A 127 -3.27 0.10 2.05
CA CYS A 127 -2.21 1.07 2.25
C CYS A 127 -0.91 0.64 1.56
N ILE A 128 -0.03 1.61 1.32
CA ILE A 128 1.35 1.41 0.90
C ILE A 128 2.26 1.96 1.99
N ILE A 129 2.96 1.08 2.68
CA ILE A 129 4.03 1.44 3.61
C ILE A 129 5.34 1.18 2.87
N ASN A 130 5.91 2.25 2.32
CA ASN A 130 7.01 2.14 1.37
C ASN A 130 8.35 1.84 2.07
N ASN A 131 9.40 1.62 1.27
CA ASN A 131 10.72 1.21 1.76
C ASN A 131 11.25 2.11 2.88
N LYS A 132 11.75 1.49 3.97
CA LYS A 132 12.37 2.17 5.11
C LYS A 132 11.47 3.20 5.81
N THR A 133 10.14 3.08 5.69
CA THR A 133 9.19 3.89 6.46
C THR A 133 9.25 3.49 7.94
N LEU A 134 9.29 4.48 8.83
CA LEU A 134 9.19 4.28 10.27
C LEU A 134 7.81 4.71 10.76
N ILE A 135 7.11 3.79 11.41
CA ILE A 135 5.82 4.03 12.07
C ILE A 135 5.99 3.70 13.55
N GLU A 136 5.93 4.72 14.38
CA GLU A 136 6.13 4.61 15.81
C GLU A 136 4.89 4.04 16.54
N HIS A 137 5.05 3.88 17.87
CA HIS A 137 4.02 3.29 18.72
C HIS A 137 2.68 4.07 18.67
N ASP A 138 1.56 3.35 18.78
CA ASP A 138 0.20 3.88 18.86
C ASP A 138 -0.24 4.75 17.67
N VAL A 139 0.49 4.69 16.55
CA VAL A 139 0.10 5.37 15.31
C VAL A 139 -1.12 4.70 14.69
N VAL A 140 -2.07 5.51 14.22
CA VAL A 140 -3.22 5.05 13.44
C VAL A 140 -3.12 5.57 12.01
N VAL A 141 -3.02 4.67 11.04
CA VAL A 141 -3.09 4.97 9.61
C VAL A 141 -4.38 4.37 9.07
N GLU A 142 -5.31 5.21 8.64
CA GLU A 142 -6.57 4.75 8.04
C GLU A 142 -6.35 4.22 6.60
N ASP A 143 -7.44 3.74 5.96
CA ASP A 143 -7.42 3.07 4.68
C ASP A 143 -6.87 3.93 3.52
N ASN A 144 -6.30 3.26 2.51
CA ASN A 144 -5.83 3.85 1.26
C ASN A 144 -4.74 4.92 1.42
N CYS A 145 -4.00 4.93 2.51
CA CYS A 145 -2.88 5.85 2.69
C CYS A 145 -1.62 5.33 2.01
N HIS A 146 -0.76 6.26 1.60
CA HIS A 146 0.58 5.94 1.11
C HIS A 146 1.62 6.73 1.92
N LEU A 147 2.38 6.01 2.72
CA LEU A 147 3.55 6.54 3.41
C LEU A 147 4.75 6.22 2.54
N SER A 148 5.34 7.25 1.95
CA SER A 148 6.38 7.11 0.94
C SER A 148 7.74 6.79 1.57
N THR A 149 8.72 6.50 0.71
CA THR A 149 10.05 6.01 1.11
C THR A 149 10.70 6.85 2.21
N ARG A 150 11.13 6.19 3.29
CA ARG A 150 11.78 6.81 4.46
C ARG A 150 10.95 7.90 5.16
N SER A 151 9.64 7.93 4.98
CA SER A 151 8.82 8.80 5.82
C SER A 151 8.80 8.30 7.27
N THR A 152 8.76 9.23 8.21
CA THR A 152 8.72 8.95 9.65
C THR A 152 7.43 9.47 10.25
N VAL A 153 6.71 8.61 10.94
CA VAL A 153 5.47 8.95 11.64
C VAL A 153 5.68 8.68 13.12
N ASN A 154 5.81 9.75 13.90
CA ASN A 154 6.09 9.64 15.33
C ASN A 154 4.86 9.18 16.14
N GLY A 155 5.11 8.82 17.42
CA GLY A 155 4.12 8.17 18.28
C GLY A 155 2.78 8.91 18.42
N GLY A 156 1.69 8.17 18.50
CA GLY A 156 0.34 8.69 18.72
C GLY A 156 -0.28 9.47 17.55
N VAL A 157 0.39 9.53 16.38
CA VAL A 157 -0.14 10.22 15.20
C VAL A 157 -1.33 9.47 14.62
N THR A 158 -2.34 10.22 14.16
CA THR A 158 -3.44 9.69 13.34
C THR A 158 -3.37 10.25 11.93
N ILE A 159 -3.27 9.38 10.92
CA ILE A 159 -3.35 9.73 9.50
C ILE A 159 -4.66 9.20 8.94
N LYS A 160 -5.57 10.11 8.57
CA LYS A 160 -6.86 9.74 8.02
C LYS A 160 -6.76 9.29 6.57
N LYS A 161 -7.81 8.57 6.13
CA LYS A 161 -7.88 7.88 4.83
C LYS A 161 -7.47 8.73 3.64
N ASN A 162 -6.94 8.03 2.62
CA ASN A 162 -6.59 8.59 1.32
C ASN A 162 -5.45 9.61 1.34
N SER A 163 -4.69 9.70 2.43
CA SER A 163 -3.61 10.69 2.56
C SER A 163 -2.27 10.13 2.07
N PHE A 164 -1.44 11.02 1.57
CA PHE A 164 -0.09 10.75 1.10
C PHE A 164 0.93 11.51 1.95
N ILE A 165 1.92 10.79 2.44
CA ILE A 165 3.08 11.36 3.15
C ILE A 165 4.31 11.15 2.28
N GLY A 166 4.93 12.25 1.86
CA GLY A 166 6.07 12.28 0.96
C GLY A 166 7.33 11.64 1.54
N SER A 167 8.25 11.29 0.64
CA SER A 167 9.51 10.66 1.03
C SER A 167 10.31 11.56 1.97
N TYR A 168 10.95 10.97 2.99
CA TYR A 168 11.76 11.67 3.99
C TYR A 168 10.98 12.71 4.83
N SER A 169 9.67 12.78 4.73
CA SER A 169 8.89 13.68 5.61
C SER A 169 8.73 13.09 6.98
N VAL A 170 8.75 13.95 7.99
CA VAL A 170 8.60 13.61 9.39
C VAL A 170 7.30 14.22 9.93
N ILE A 171 6.45 13.39 10.51
CA ILE A 171 5.22 13.81 11.18
C ILE A 171 5.47 13.82 12.68
N LYS A 172 5.34 15.00 13.32
CA LYS A 172 5.52 15.19 14.77
C LYS A 172 4.54 14.33 15.56
N GLN A 173 4.94 13.92 16.75
CA GLN A 173 4.08 13.09 17.62
C GLN A 173 2.75 13.76 17.98
N ASN A 174 1.73 12.93 18.25
CA ASN A 174 0.42 13.31 18.76
C ASN A 174 -0.38 14.28 17.87
N ILE A 175 -0.05 14.40 16.57
CA ILE A 175 -0.82 15.24 15.66
C ILE A 175 -1.74 14.40 14.76
N LYS A 176 -2.70 15.09 14.15
CA LYS A 176 -3.70 14.48 13.27
C LYS A 176 -3.58 15.04 11.86
N ILE A 177 -3.39 14.14 10.90
CA ILE A 177 -3.42 14.43 9.47
C ILE A 177 -4.84 14.09 8.97
N GLY A 178 -5.53 15.06 8.40
CA GLY A 178 -6.89 14.93 7.88
C GLY A 178 -6.99 13.95 6.69
N LYS A 179 -8.21 13.78 6.16
CA LYS A 179 -8.48 12.96 4.97
C LYS A 179 -7.97 13.64 3.71
N ASN A 180 -7.55 12.83 2.72
CA ASN A 180 -7.11 13.33 1.41
C ASN A 180 -5.98 14.37 1.50
N CYS A 181 -5.17 14.33 2.54
CA CYS A 181 -4.03 15.24 2.68
C CYS A 181 -2.88 14.80 1.77
N PHE A 182 -2.16 15.79 1.27
CA PHE A 182 -0.92 15.60 0.53
C PHE A 182 0.19 16.35 1.24
N VAL A 183 1.19 15.62 1.71
CA VAL A 183 2.42 16.17 2.28
C VAL A 183 3.53 15.88 1.29
N ASN A 184 4.21 16.92 0.79
CA ASN A 184 5.33 16.76 -0.16
C ASN A 184 6.53 16.07 0.52
N ALA A 185 7.54 15.75 -0.26
CA ALA A 185 8.76 15.12 0.26
C ALA A 185 9.60 16.11 1.10
N ASN A 186 10.38 15.55 2.04
CA ASN A 186 11.36 16.27 2.85
C ASN A 186 10.77 17.39 3.72
N LEU A 187 9.58 17.18 4.29
CA LEU A 187 8.92 18.18 5.13
C LEU A 187 8.82 17.70 6.59
N PHE A 188 8.92 18.64 7.51
CA PHE A 188 8.58 18.45 8.91
C PHE A 188 7.17 19.02 9.18
N VAL A 189 6.23 18.14 9.50
CA VAL A 189 4.85 18.52 9.82
C VAL A 189 4.65 18.51 11.32
N GLU A 190 4.47 19.69 11.91
CA GLU A 190 4.40 19.88 13.37
C GLU A 190 3.02 20.31 13.89
N LYS A 191 2.05 20.52 13.00
CA LYS A 191 0.68 20.93 13.35
C LYS A 191 -0.35 20.01 12.70
N ASN A 192 -1.54 19.93 13.32
CA ASN A 192 -2.67 19.22 12.73
C ASN A 192 -3.00 19.76 11.33
N LEU A 193 -3.30 18.86 10.40
CA LEU A 193 -3.78 19.22 9.08
C LEU A 193 -5.26 18.91 8.96
N LYS A 194 -6.02 19.89 8.43
CA LYS A 194 -7.44 19.71 8.09
C LYS A 194 -7.58 18.79 6.88
N ASP A 195 -8.79 18.24 6.68
CA ASP A 195 -9.09 17.45 5.49
C ASP A 195 -8.75 18.23 4.20
N ASN A 196 -8.21 17.53 3.19
CA ASN A 196 -7.80 18.06 1.89
C ASN A 196 -6.63 19.06 1.91
N SER A 197 -5.88 19.16 3.01
CA SER A 197 -4.69 20.03 3.08
C SER A 197 -3.60 19.53 2.12
N LYS A 198 -2.91 20.50 1.51
CA LYS A 198 -1.72 20.27 0.70
C LYS A 198 -0.56 21.07 1.26
N ILE A 199 0.52 20.40 1.61
CA ILE A 199 1.78 21.00 2.08
C ILE A 199 2.83 20.71 1.02
N LEU A 200 3.35 21.78 0.42
CA LEU A 200 4.26 21.73 -0.75
C LEU A 200 5.68 22.12 -0.37
#